data_219fb2604543c582d5c32ab81a18c3b6
#
_entry.id   219fb2604543c582d5c32ab81a18c3b6
#
_cell.length_a   1.000
_cell.length_b   1.000
_cell.length_c   1.000
_cell.angle_alpha   90.00
_cell.angle_beta   90.00
_cell.angle_gamma   90.00
#
_symmetry.space_group_name_H-M   'P 1'
#
loop_
_entity.id
_entity.type
_entity.pdbx_description
1 polymer ?
#
loop_
_entity_poly.entity_id
_entity_poly.type
_entity_poly.pdbx_seq_one_letter_code
_entity_poly.pdbx_strand_id
1 'polypeptide(L)'
;MESPVPIAGKMADKLQLIVTNLHWRYSGVTATNRMVAPKLADMFDAAWLGSDAPAGIARMDIGDLMKLWLRRKPVIWHARRNNEMIAGVLLKALGWPLKLLFTSAAQRHHTWITRWLISRMDAIIATSDISASYLKRSATVVTHGVDTDRYAPPVDRAAAFAEAKLPGRYAIGCFGRVRAQKGTDLFVDAMCELLPRYPDFTAVIVGAITPDQIGFANELKRKIADAGLQSRIVITGELPIDEVERWYRRLTIYAFTSRSEGFGLTLIEAMSAGAALVATRAGAAEIVIEEGVTGNLVPTGDAAALTLALEPLMRDPDAATAMGAYARQRVLDRFSLDAEARGIAEVYRRLL
;
A
#
# COMPACT_ATOMS: atom_id res chain seq x y z
N MET A 1 15.26 -8.44 -17.04
CA MET A 1 15.12 -8.85 -15.62
C MET A 1 16.43 -9.53 -15.23
N GLU A 2 17.29 -8.86 -14.50
CA GLU A 2 18.49 -9.48 -13.97
C GLU A 2 18.10 -10.52 -12.93
N SER A 3 18.68 -11.73 -13.04
CA SER A 3 18.45 -12.81 -12.09
C SER A 3 19.03 -12.42 -10.71
N PRO A 4 18.34 -12.68 -9.60
CA PRO A 4 18.85 -12.37 -8.27
C PRO A 4 20.16 -13.14 -8.02
N VAL A 5 21.19 -12.42 -7.55
CA VAL A 5 22.51 -12.98 -7.29
C VAL A 5 22.44 -13.86 -6.02
N PRO A 6 22.90 -15.12 -6.06
CA PRO A 6 22.98 -15.95 -4.84
C PRO A 6 24.02 -15.40 -3.87
N ILE A 7 23.82 -15.63 -2.57
CA ILE A 7 24.77 -15.22 -1.53
C ILE A 7 26.10 -15.93 -1.76
N ALA A 8 27.15 -15.17 -2.11
CA ALA A 8 28.51 -15.69 -2.11
C ALA A 8 28.98 -15.92 -0.65
N GLY A 9 29.76 -16.96 -0.37
CA GLY A 9 30.17 -17.38 0.98
C GLY A 9 30.74 -16.28 1.91
N LYS A 10 31.38 -15.24 1.36
CA LYS A 10 31.85 -14.06 2.09
C LYS A 10 30.73 -13.15 2.63
N MET A 11 29.53 -13.20 2.02
CA MET A 11 28.38 -12.40 2.45
C MET A 11 27.67 -13.03 3.66
N ALA A 12 27.73 -14.35 3.80
CA ALA A 12 27.15 -15.03 4.95
C ALA A 12 27.76 -14.56 6.27
N ASP A 13 29.07 -14.23 6.31
CA ASP A 13 29.77 -13.77 7.53
C ASP A 13 29.42 -12.33 7.93
N LYS A 14 28.94 -11.51 7.01
CA LYS A 14 28.60 -10.10 7.24
C LYS A 14 27.09 -9.89 7.42
N LEU A 15 26.26 -10.87 7.07
CA LEU A 15 24.81 -10.75 7.05
C LEU A 15 24.25 -10.18 8.37
N GLN A 16 23.48 -9.11 8.27
CA GLN A 16 22.85 -8.39 9.38
C GLN A 16 21.33 -8.56 9.39
N LEU A 17 20.72 -8.79 8.22
CA LEU A 17 19.28 -8.76 8.04
C LEU A 17 18.80 -9.90 7.15
N ILE A 18 17.76 -10.61 7.60
CA ILE A 18 16.97 -11.53 6.80
C ILE A 18 15.58 -10.92 6.62
N VAL A 19 15.27 -10.53 5.39
CA VAL A 19 13.92 -10.10 5.00
C VAL A 19 13.13 -11.34 4.60
N THR A 20 12.08 -11.68 5.33
CA THR A 20 11.32 -12.90 5.09
C THR A 20 10.09 -12.66 4.21
N ASN A 21 9.81 -13.60 3.29
CA ASN A 21 8.57 -13.70 2.53
C ASN A 21 8.22 -15.18 2.32
N LEU A 22 7.79 -15.84 3.39
CA LEU A 22 7.48 -17.29 3.40
C LEU A 22 6.04 -17.56 2.98
N HIS A 23 5.47 -16.75 2.11
CA HIS A 23 4.10 -16.89 1.63
C HIS A 23 4.09 -16.94 0.11
N TRP A 24 3.38 -17.92 -0.45
CA TRP A 24 3.33 -18.16 -1.90
C TRP A 24 2.34 -17.27 -2.66
N ARG A 25 1.34 -16.65 -1.95
CA ARG A 25 0.37 -15.76 -2.59
C ARG A 25 0.85 -14.31 -2.53
N TYR A 26 0.77 -13.62 -3.66
CA TYR A 26 1.02 -12.18 -3.71
C TYR A 26 -0.06 -11.42 -2.94
N SER A 27 0.34 -10.45 -2.12
CA SER A 27 -0.57 -9.66 -1.29
C SER A 27 0.02 -8.27 -1.04
N GLY A 28 -0.76 -7.35 -0.47
CA GLY A 28 -0.27 -6.02 -0.08
C GLY A 28 0.96 -6.08 0.82
N VAL A 29 1.02 -7.05 1.75
CA VAL A 29 2.21 -7.27 2.59
C VAL A 29 3.44 -7.67 1.76
N THR A 30 3.25 -8.52 0.74
CA THR A 30 4.33 -8.88 -0.19
C THR A 30 4.78 -7.67 -0.99
N ALA A 31 3.84 -6.87 -1.48
CA ALA A 31 4.13 -5.68 -2.27
C ALA A 31 4.98 -4.66 -1.47
N THR A 32 4.54 -4.29 -0.26
CA THR A 32 5.30 -3.37 0.61
C THR A 32 6.67 -3.91 0.98
N ASN A 33 6.77 -5.22 1.28
CA ASN A 33 8.04 -5.84 1.62
C ASN A 33 9.03 -5.78 0.43
N ARG A 34 8.54 -6.06 -0.79
CA ARG A 34 9.36 -6.02 -2.01
C ARG A 34 9.82 -4.61 -2.37
N MET A 35 9.01 -3.58 -2.08
CA MET A 35 9.39 -2.19 -2.35
C MET A 35 10.49 -1.70 -1.41
N VAL A 36 10.38 -2.01 -0.11
CA VAL A 36 11.32 -1.46 0.89
C VAL A 36 12.61 -2.29 1.01
N ALA A 37 12.60 -3.58 0.67
CA ALA A 37 13.74 -4.47 0.87
C ALA A 37 15.02 -4.03 0.13
N PRO A 38 15.00 -3.57 -1.13
CA PRO A 38 16.18 -3.04 -1.80
C PRO A 38 16.79 -1.83 -1.07
N LYS A 39 15.95 -0.89 -0.61
CA LYS A 39 16.41 0.29 0.16
C LYS A 39 17.07 -0.09 1.49
N LEU A 40 16.59 -1.18 2.11
CA LEU A 40 17.21 -1.73 3.32
C LEU A 40 18.55 -2.44 3.00
N ALA A 41 18.64 -3.08 1.82
CA ALA A 41 19.88 -3.72 1.36
C ALA A 41 20.99 -2.70 1.01
N ASP A 42 20.63 -1.46 0.68
CA ASP A 42 21.59 -0.35 0.52
C ASP A 42 22.20 0.08 1.87
N MET A 43 21.53 -0.20 2.99
CA MET A 43 21.93 0.24 4.34
C MET A 43 22.52 -0.88 5.19
N PHE A 44 22.20 -2.15 4.89
CA PHE A 44 22.58 -3.32 5.67
C PHE A 44 22.99 -4.47 4.75
N ASP A 45 23.91 -5.32 5.22
CA ASP A 45 24.16 -6.61 4.58
C ASP A 45 22.91 -7.49 4.73
N ALA A 46 22.01 -7.42 3.75
CA ALA A 46 20.66 -8.00 3.79
C ALA A 46 20.48 -9.13 2.80
N ALA A 47 19.65 -10.11 3.16
CA ALA A 47 19.23 -11.17 2.26
C ALA A 47 17.72 -11.43 2.33
N TRP A 48 17.15 -11.78 1.19
CA TRP A 48 15.75 -12.17 1.04
C TRP A 48 15.59 -13.69 1.18
N LEU A 49 14.76 -14.11 2.11
CA LEU A 49 14.41 -15.52 2.31
C LEU A 49 12.95 -15.76 1.90
N GLY A 50 12.75 -16.50 0.83
CA GLY A 50 11.42 -16.86 0.30
C GLY A 50 11.32 -16.68 -1.21
N SER A 51 10.08 -16.79 -1.72
CA SER A 51 9.76 -16.59 -3.14
C SER A 51 9.83 -15.12 -3.54
N ASP A 52 9.94 -14.88 -4.85
CA ASP A 52 9.79 -13.55 -5.47
C ASP A 52 10.72 -12.46 -4.91
N ALA A 53 12.00 -12.77 -4.74
CA ALA A 53 13.00 -11.78 -4.35
C ALA A 53 13.02 -10.61 -5.36
N PRO A 54 12.91 -9.35 -4.89
CA PRO A 54 13.06 -8.21 -5.78
C PRO A 54 14.50 -8.06 -6.25
N ALA A 55 14.72 -7.33 -7.34
CA ALA A 55 16.06 -6.89 -7.72
C ALA A 55 16.66 -6.00 -6.62
N GLY A 56 17.98 -5.96 -6.51
CA GLY A 56 18.69 -5.12 -5.53
C GLY A 56 18.85 -5.74 -4.14
N ILE A 57 18.41 -6.99 -3.89
CA ILE A 57 18.70 -7.71 -2.65
C ILE A 57 19.18 -9.14 -2.94
N ALA A 58 20.17 -9.61 -2.19
CA ALA A 58 20.69 -10.97 -2.34
C ALA A 58 19.64 -12.02 -1.93
N ARG A 59 19.56 -13.12 -2.67
CA ARG A 59 18.65 -14.23 -2.34
C ARG A 59 19.36 -15.22 -1.43
N MET A 60 18.71 -15.60 -0.34
CA MET A 60 19.12 -16.64 0.60
C MET A 60 18.30 -17.92 0.39
N ASP A 61 18.94 -19.07 0.47
CA ASP A 61 18.29 -20.37 0.52
C ASP A 61 18.37 -21.00 1.93
N ILE A 62 17.78 -22.22 2.05
CA ILE A 62 17.78 -22.94 3.33
C ILE A 62 19.21 -23.37 3.72
N GLY A 63 20.05 -23.71 2.75
CA GLY A 63 21.47 -24.06 3.00
C GLY A 63 22.26 -22.91 3.60
N ASP A 64 22.03 -21.69 3.11
CA ASP A 64 22.63 -20.48 3.66
C ASP A 64 22.10 -20.18 5.07
N LEU A 65 20.80 -20.38 5.31
CA LEU A 65 20.22 -20.25 6.65
C LEU A 65 20.85 -21.24 7.65
N MET A 66 21.14 -22.47 7.23
CA MET A 66 21.80 -23.47 8.08
C MET A 66 23.23 -23.05 8.49
N LYS A 67 23.97 -22.39 7.59
CA LYS A 67 25.32 -21.87 7.90
C LYS A 67 25.30 -20.80 9.01
N LEU A 68 24.20 -20.08 9.18
CA LEU A 68 24.06 -19.06 10.22
C LEU A 68 24.00 -19.64 11.65
N TRP A 69 23.67 -20.91 11.82
CA TRP A 69 23.57 -21.54 13.14
C TRP A 69 24.90 -21.51 13.92
N LEU A 70 26.01 -21.60 13.22
CA LEU A 70 27.34 -21.57 13.83
C LEU A 70 27.87 -20.15 14.11
N ARG A 71 27.12 -19.11 13.74
CA ARG A 71 27.55 -17.73 13.94
C ARG A 71 27.33 -17.28 15.38
N ARG A 72 28.23 -16.41 15.84
CA ARG A 72 28.12 -15.74 17.16
C ARG A 72 27.46 -14.36 17.08
N LYS A 73 27.47 -13.73 15.91
CA LYS A 73 26.86 -12.38 15.72
C LYS A 73 25.37 -12.51 15.46
N PRO A 74 24.53 -11.66 16.10
CA PRO A 74 23.11 -11.67 15.87
C PRO A 74 22.75 -11.26 14.44
N VAL A 75 21.66 -11.81 13.93
CA VAL A 75 21.06 -11.46 12.64
C VAL A 75 19.58 -11.12 12.87
N ILE A 76 19.11 -10.04 12.28
CA ILE A 76 17.71 -9.65 12.36
C ILE A 76 16.88 -10.56 11.47
N TRP A 77 15.84 -11.15 12.02
CA TRP A 77 14.78 -11.88 11.31
C TRP A 77 13.55 -10.99 11.29
N HIS A 78 13.25 -10.36 10.14
CA HIS A 78 12.13 -9.45 10.01
C HIS A 78 10.89 -10.17 9.45
N ALA A 79 9.93 -10.46 10.32
CA ALA A 79 8.66 -11.09 10.01
C ALA A 79 7.55 -10.05 9.79
N ARG A 80 6.65 -10.34 8.85
CA ARG A 80 5.44 -9.55 8.58
C ARG A 80 4.16 -10.39 8.67
N ARG A 81 4.31 -11.71 8.92
CA ARG A 81 3.20 -12.68 9.03
C ARG A 81 3.44 -13.68 10.14
N ASN A 82 2.35 -14.35 10.55
CA ASN A 82 2.41 -15.35 11.62
C ASN A 82 3.34 -16.53 11.28
N ASN A 83 3.30 -17.07 10.05
CA ASN A 83 4.18 -18.16 9.63
C ASN A 83 5.66 -17.78 9.71
N GLU A 84 5.99 -16.55 9.39
CA GLU A 84 7.36 -16.00 9.49
C GLU A 84 7.77 -15.81 10.96
N MET A 85 6.86 -15.37 11.83
CA MET A 85 7.10 -15.32 13.28
C MET A 85 7.31 -16.71 13.88
N ILE A 86 6.48 -17.68 13.49
CA ILE A 86 6.62 -19.09 13.94
C ILE A 86 7.99 -19.63 13.56
N ALA A 87 8.39 -19.48 12.29
CA ALA A 87 9.69 -19.93 11.81
C ALA A 87 10.84 -19.28 12.60
N GLY A 88 10.80 -17.95 12.80
CA GLY A 88 11.82 -17.23 13.56
C GLY A 88 11.90 -17.66 15.02
N VAL A 89 10.76 -17.87 15.70
CA VAL A 89 10.72 -18.35 17.10
C VAL A 89 11.30 -19.74 17.22
N LEU A 90 10.96 -20.65 16.30
CA LEU A 90 11.48 -22.02 16.29
C LEU A 90 13.01 -22.04 16.05
N LEU A 91 13.48 -21.32 15.05
CA LEU A 91 14.92 -21.23 14.78
C LEU A 91 15.68 -20.66 15.97
N LYS A 92 15.18 -19.57 16.57
CA LYS A 92 15.80 -18.98 17.76
C LYS A 92 15.84 -19.95 18.94
N ALA A 93 14.76 -20.74 19.16
CA ALA A 93 14.71 -21.77 20.20
C ALA A 93 15.69 -22.92 19.94
N LEU A 94 16.02 -23.21 18.68
CA LEU A 94 17.01 -24.22 18.27
C LEU A 94 18.44 -23.66 18.24
N GLY A 95 18.68 -22.43 18.69
CA GLY A 95 20.01 -21.85 18.88
C GLY A 95 20.54 -20.95 17.76
N TRP A 96 19.70 -20.59 16.77
CA TRP A 96 20.09 -19.55 15.80
C TRP A 96 20.23 -18.18 16.48
N PRO A 97 21.25 -17.38 16.16
CA PRO A 97 21.49 -16.08 16.79
C PRO A 97 20.56 -14.99 16.20
N LEU A 98 19.25 -15.19 16.32
CA LEU A 98 18.25 -14.32 15.72
C LEU A 98 17.74 -13.25 16.68
N LYS A 99 17.64 -12.01 16.18
CA LYS A 99 16.83 -10.93 16.74
C LYS A 99 15.51 -10.85 15.97
N LEU A 100 14.42 -11.14 16.64
CA LEU A 100 13.10 -11.25 16.00
C LEU A 100 12.40 -9.90 15.96
N LEU A 101 12.11 -9.40 14.77
CA LEU A 101 11.32 -8.19 14.55
C LEU A 101 10.03 -8.56 13.83
N PHE A 102 8.92 -7.94 14.24
CA PHE A 102 7.63 -8.08 13.59
C PHE A 102 7.06 -6.72 13.19
N THR A 103 6.59 -6.58 11.94
CA THR A 103 5.81 -5.42 11.49
C THR A 103 4.33 -5.77 11.43
N SER A 104 3.50 -5.01 12.15
CA SER A 104 2.04 -5.12 12.18
C SER A 104 1.37 -3.96 11.47
N ALA A 105 0.53 -4.27 10.47
CA ALA A 105 -0.38 -3.32 9.82
C ALA A 105 -1.85 -3.58 10.21
N ALA A 106 -2.11 -4.51 11.13
CA ALA A 106 -3.47 -4.93 11.44
C ALA A 106 -4.17 -3.91 12.35
N GLN A 107 -5.34 -3.43 11.92
CA GLN A 107 -6.24 -2.57 12.71
C GLN A 107 -7.38 -3.41 13.32
N ARG A 108 -7.01 -4.47 14.02
CA ARG A 108 -7.94 -5.38 14.72
C ARG A 108 -7.22 -6.10 15.85
N HIS A 109 -8.00 -6.60 16.79
CA HIS A 109 -7.45 -7.44 17.85
C HIS A 109 -6.87 -8.74 17.29
N HIS A 110 -5.65 -9.04 17.71
CA HIS A 110 -4.96 -10.26 17.35
C HIS A 110 -5.52 -11.47 18.10
N THR A 111 -5.49 -12.65 17.46
CA THR A 111 -5.80 -13.92 18.12
C THR A 111 -4.81 -14.20 19.24
N TRP A 112 -5.15 -15.12 20.16
CA TRP A 112 -4.26 -15.48 21.27
C TRP A 112 -2.92 -16.02 20.80
N ILE A 113 -2.91 -16.81 19.70
CA ILE A 113 -1.67 -17.35 19.09
C ILE A 113 -0.80 -16.19 18.59
N THR A 114 -1.39 -15.26 17.84
CA THR A 114 -0.65 -14.09 17.32
C THR A 114 -0.10 -13.24 18.46
N ARG A 115 -0.88 -13.02 19.52
CA ARG A 115 -0.40 -12.29 20.71
C ARG A 115 0.76 -13.01 21.40
N TRP A 116 0.71 -14.34 21.49
CA TRP A 116 1.81 -15.13 22.03
C TRP A 116 3.06 -15.00 21.16
N LEU A 117 2.95 -15.08 19.83
CA LEU A 117 4.08 -14.86 18.90
C LEU A 117 4.66 -13.46 19.05
N ILE A 118 3.82 -12.43 19.11
CA ILE A 118 4.23 -11.04 19.33
C ILE A 118 5.01 -10.90 20.66
N SER A 119 4.63 -11.63 21.70
CA SER A 119 5.35 -11.60 22.98
C SER A 119 6.78 -12.13 22.91
N ARG A 120 7.10 -12.92 21.88
CA ARG A 120 8.44 -13.49 21.63
C ARG A 120 9.33 -12.63 20.75
N MET A 121 8.82 -11.54 20.19
CA MET A 121 9.60 -10.63 19.35
C MET A 121 10.51 -9.74 20.20
N ASP A 122 11.71 -9.48 19.71
CA ASP A 122 12.66 -8.55 20.37
C ASP A 122 12.24 -7.09 20.14
N ALA A 123 11.65 -6.77 18.97
CA ALA A 123 11.07 -5.47 18.67
C ALA A 123 9.80 -5.61 17.80
N ILE A 124 8.98 -4.55 17.81
CA ILE A 124 7.76 -4.48 17.00
C ILE A 124 7.71 -3.14 16.30
N ILE A 125 7.37 -3.15 15.03
CA ILE A 125 6.99 -1.99 14.23
C ILE A 125 5.48 -2.03 14.03
N ALA A 126 4.82 -0.89 14.15
CA ALA A 126 3.44 -0.68 13.75
C ALA A 126 3.39 0.31 12.59
N THR A 127 2.53 0.07 11.59
CA THR A 127 2.46 0.95 10.41
C THR A 127 1.65 2.22 10.62
N SER A 128 0.99 2.34 11.78
CA SER A 128 0.26 3.53 12.22
C SER A 128 0.02 3.50 13.73
N ASP A 129 -0.29 4.66 14.33
CA ASP A 129 -0.70 4.73 15.74
C ASP A 129 -1.94 3.88 16.02
N ILE A 130 -2.89 3.83 15.06
CA ILE A 130 -4.06 2.97 15.16
C ILE A 130 -3.64 1.51 15.20
N SER A 131 -2.74 1.05 14.32
CA SER A 131 -2.26 -0.34 14.37
C SER A 131 -1.45 -0.63 15.65
N ALA A 132 -0.74 0.36 16.20
CA ALA A 132 -0.03 0.25 17.46
C ALA A 132 -0.99 0.08 18.65
N SER A 133 -2.13 0.76 18.65
CA SER A 133 -3.13 0.69 19.73
C SER A 133 -3.74 -0.72 19.91
N TYR A 134 -3.75 -1.53 18.85
CA TYR A 134 -4.20 -2.94 18.92
C TYR A 134 -3.13 -3.90 19.46
N LEU A 135 -1.90 -3.43 19.67
CA LEU A 135 -0.81 -4.21 20.25
C LEU A 135 -0.81 -4.06 21.77
N LYS A 136 -0.57 -5.15 22.51
CA LYS A 136 -0.41 -5.13 23.98
C LYS A 136 1.03 -4.85 24.44
N ARG A 137 1.90 -4.48 23.50
CA ARG A 137 3.32 -4.16 23.72
C ARG A 137 3.66 -2.87 22.99
N SER A 138 4.64 -2.14 23.49
CA SER A 138 5.17 -0.97 22.81
C SER A 138 5.70 -1.34 21.43
N ALA A 139 5.39 -0.52 20.44
CA ALA A 139 5.85 -0.63 19.07
C ALA A 139 6.41 0.72 18.61
N THR A 140 7.41 0.67 17.74
CA THR A 140 7.86 1.87 17.02
C THR A 140 6.91 2.08 15.83
N VAL A 141 6.34 3.26 15.71
CA VAL A 141 5.49 3.57 14.55
C VAL A 141 6.38 3.96 13.38
N VAL A 142 6.27 3.21 12.28
CA VAL A 142 6.92 3.51 11.00
C VAL A 142 5.87 3.33 9.91
N THR A 143 5.42 4.43 9.34
CA THR A 143 4.39 4.42 8.28
C THR A 143 4.93 3.85 6.99
N HIS A 144 4.04 3.24 6.19
CA HIS A 144 4.42 2.83 4.84
C HIS A 144 4.77 4.01 3.97
N GLY A 145 5.70 3.79 3.06
CA GLY A 145 6.12 4.72 2.02
C GLY A 145 5.74 4.25 0.63
N VAL A 146 5.86 5.16 -0.31
CA VAL A 146 5.65 4.93 -1.74
C VAL A 146 6.90 5.37 -2.52
N ASP A 147 7.14 4.70 -3.65
CA ASP A 147 8.16 5.11 -4.62
C ASP A 147 7.66 6.38 -5.34
N THR A 148 8.17 7.53 -4.93
CA THR A 148 7.73 8.84 -5.40
C THR A 148 8.14 9.14 -6.84
N ASP A 149 9.13 8.45 -7.38
CA ASP A 149 9.55 8.58 -8.78
C ASP A 149 8.64 7.75 -9.68
N ARG A 150 8.35 6.53 -9.27
CA ARG A 150 7.44 5.62 -9.94
C ARG A 150 6.03 6.20 -10.05
N TYR A 151 5.53 6.82 -8.99
CA TYR A 151 4.23 7.51 -8.94
C TYR A 151 4.39 9.04 -9.09
N ALA A 152 5.33 9.51 -9.89
CA ALA A 152 5.44 10.93 -10.16
C ALA A 152 4.26 11.44 -11.02
N PRO A 153 3.79 12.68 -10.83
CA PRO A 153 2.78 13.27 -11.71
C PRO A 153 3.33 13.40 -13.13
N PRO A 154 2.47 13.36 -14.16
CA PRO A 154 2.90 13.64 -15.52
C PRO A 154 3.22 15.12 -15.71
N VAL A 155 4.01 15.44 -16.73
CA VAL A 155 4.29 16.85 -17.12
C VAL A 155 2.98 17.52 -17.57
N ASP A 156 2.15 16.80 -18.32
CA ASP A 156 0.83 17.27 -18.77
C ASP A 156 -0.20 16.17 -18.46
N ARG A 157 -1.08 16.43 -17.50
CA ARG A 157 -2.12 15.51 -17.07
C ARG A 157 -3.24 15.38 -18.11
N ALA A 158 -3.56 16.47 -18.80
CA ALA A 158 -4.58 16.45 -19.83
C ALA A 158 -4.15 15.59 -21.02
N ALA A 159 -2.89 15.72 -21.44
CA ALA A 159 -2.33 14.86 -22.47
C ALA A 159 -2.29 13.40 -22.02
N ALA A 160 -1.85 13.12 -20.80
CA ALA A 160 -1.84 11.76 -20.23
C ALA A 160 -3.23 11.13 -20.15
N PHE A 161 -4.28 11.91 -19.84
CA PHE A 161 -5.66 11.42 -19.83
C PHE A 161 -6.18 11.18 -21.25
N ALA A 162 -5.87 12.05 -22.20
CA ALA A 162 -6.29 11.92 -23.59
C ALA A 162 -5.81 10.61 -24.25
N GLU A 163 -4.65 10.07 -23.83
CA GLU A 163 -4.16 8.76 -24.28
C GLU A 163 -5.13 7.61 -23.96
N ALA A 164 -5.95 7.76 -22.92
CA ALA A 164 -6.95 6.75 -22.56
C ALA A 164 -8.13 6.69 -23.52
N LYS A 165 -8.30 7.70 -24.39
CA LYS A 165 -9.41 7.83 -25.37
C LYS A 165 -10.78 7.69 -24.73
N LEU A 166 -10.93 8.18 -23.52
CA LEU A 166 -12.22 8.23 -22.79
C LEU A 166 -12.84 9.62 -22.92
N PRO A 167 -14.18 9.73 -22.76
CA PRO A 167 -14.86 11.02 -22.77
C PRO A 167 -14.40 11.97 -21.66
N GLY A 168 -14.52 13.27 -21.91
CA GLY A 168 -14.18 14.31 -20.94
C GLY A 168 -12.73 14.75 -21.00
N ARG A 169 -12.31 15.47 -19.97
CA ARG A 169 -10.97 16.09 -19.82
C ARG A 169 -10.26 15.69 -18.54
N TYR A 170 -11.01 15.18 -17.56
CA TYR A 170 -10.54 14.87 -16.23
C TYR A 170 -10.92 13.45 -15.82
N ALA A 171 -10.04 12.79 -15.06
CA ALA A 171 -10.32 11.49 -14.50
C ALA A 171 -10.51 11.55 -12.97
N ILE A 172 -11.54 10.83 -12.50
CA ILE A 172 -11.71 10.52 -11.09
C ILE A 172 -11.58 9.00 -10.90
N GLY A 173 -10.74 8.55 -9.99
CA GLY A 173 -10.41 7.13 -9.82
C GLY A 173 -10.77 6.54 -8.46
N CYS A 174 -11.12 5.24 -8.47
CA CYS A 174 -11.26 4.41 -7.28
C CYS A 174 -10.56 3.07 -7.54
N PHE A 175 -9.46 2.79 -6.82
CA PHE A 175 -8.60 1.65 -7.11
C PHE A 175 -8.59 0.62 -5.99
N GLY A 176 -8.60 -0.63 -6.38
CA GLY A 176 -8.64 -1.78 -5.50
C GLY A 176 -9.61 -2.84 -6.00
N ARG A 177 -9.58 -4.04 -5.43
CA ARG A 177 -10.50 -5.12 -5.81
C ARG A 177 -11.94 -4.65 -5.72
N VAL A 178 -12.73 -4.95 -6.74
CA VAL A 178 -14.15 -4.58 -6.81
C VAL A 178 -14.94 -5.42 -5.80
N ARG A 179 -15.29 -4.80 -4.67
CA ARG A 179 -16.05 -5.44 -3.58
C ARG A 179 -16.55 -4.41 -2.57
N ALA A 180 -17.61 -4.74 -1.83
CA ALA A 180 -18.26 -3.86 -0.86
C ALA A 180 -17.30 -3.32 0.22
N GLN A 181 -16.32 -4.13 0.71
CA GLN A 181 -15.31 -3.67 1.67
C GLN A 181 -14.49 -2.47 1.13
N LYS A 182 -14.26 -2.43 -0.19
CA LYS A 182 -13.52 -1.32 -0.84
C LYS A 182 -14.41 -0.13 -1.16
N GLY A 183 -15.71 -0.22 -0.91
CA GLY A 183 -16.68 0.86 -1.15
C GLY A 183 -16.85 1.21 -2.62
N THR A 184 -16.63 0.25 -3.53
CA THR A 184 -16.81 0.48 -4.97
C THR A 184 -18.27 0.86 -5.30
N ASP A 185 -19.23 0.35 -4.53
CA ASP A 185 -20.64 0.73 -4.58
C ASP A 185 -20.86 2.22 -4.23
N LEU A 186 -20.22 2.70 -3.16
CA LEU A 186 -20.30 4.11 -2.75
C LEU A 186 -19.75 5.04 -3.84
N PHE A 187 -18.64 4.62 -4.47
CA PHE A 187 -18.08 5.36 -5.58
C PHE A 187 -19.02 5.41 -6.78
N VAL A 188 -19.60 4.27 -7.18
CA VAL A 188 -20.57 4.21 -8.29
C VAL A 188 -21.79 5.06 -7.98
N ASP A 189 -22.29 5.03 -6.74
CA ASP A 189 -23.43 5.85 -6.33
C ASP A 189 -23.16 7.35 -6.49
N ALA A 190 -22.04 7.82 -5.96
CA ALA A 190 -21.60 9.20 -6.11
C ALA A 190 -21.38 9.59 -7.58
N MET A 191 -20.81 8.71 -8.41
CA MET A 191 -20.56 9.00 -9.80
C MET A 191 -21.85 9.01 -10.64
N CYS A 192 -22.82 8.16 -10.35
CA CYS A 192 -24.14 8.20 -11.01
C CYS A 192 -24.87 9.52 -10.74
N GLU A 193 -24.66 10.13 -9.57
CA GLU A 193 -25.24 11.43 -9.23
C GLU A 193 -24.46 12.61 -9.84
N LEU A 194 -23.12 12.57 -9.79
CA LEU A 194 -22.28 13.72 -10.14
C LEU A 194 -22.00 13.83 -11.65
N LEU A 195 -21.71 12.73 -12.33
CA LEU A 195 -21.28 12.78 -13.73
C LEU A 195 -22.31 13.44 -14.68
N PRO A 196 -23.62 13.30 -14.53
CA PRO A 196 -24.59 14.03 -15.37
C PRO A 196 -24.42 15.56 -15.29
N ARG A 197 -23.99 16.07 -14.12
CA ARG A 197 -23.77 17.51 -13.88
C ARG A 197 -22.39 17.99 -14.30
N TYR A 198 -21.41 17.09 -14.37
CA TYR A 198 -19.99 17.37 -14.68
C TYR A 198 -19.54 16.57 -15.91
N PRO A 199 -19.90 17.02 -17.15
CA PRO A 199 -19.64 16.26 -18.39
C PRO A 199 -18.16 16.11 -18.71
N ASP A 200 -17.29 16.95 -18.18
CA ASP A 200 -15.83 16.88 -18.41
C ASP A 200 -15.12 15.78 -17.62
N PHE A 201 -15.81 15.08 -16.71
CA PHE A 201 -15.23 14.01 -15.91
C PHE A 201 -15.59 12.61 -16.42
N THR A 202 -14.65 11.69 -16.32
CA THR A 202 -14.86 10.24 -16.46
C THR A 202 -14.36 9.53 -15.21
N ALA A 203 -15.18 8.61 -14.68
CA ALA A 203 -14.85 7.79 -13.54
C ALA A 203 -14.19 6.49 -13.97
N VAL A 204 -13.11 6.09 -13.26
CA VAL A 204 -12.37 4.87 -13.55
C VAL A 204 -12.18 4.03 -12.29
N ILE A 205 -12.61 2.78 -12.38
CA ILE A 205 -12.47 1.77 -11.32
C ILE A 205 -11.42 0.77 -11.78
N VAL A 206 -10.27 0.75 -11.12
CA VAL A 206 -9.15 -0.16 -11.44
C VAL A 206 -9.03 -1.24 -10.37
N GLY A 207 -9.21 -2.49 -10.76
CA GLY A 207 -8.99 -3.60 -9.85
C GLY A 207 -9.71 -4.89 -10.21
N ALA A 208 -9.17 -6.01 -9.72
CA ALA A 208 -9.68 -7.34 -10.01
C ALA A 208 -11.11 -7.54 -9.49
N ILE A 209 -11.90 -8.25 -10.28
CA ILE A 209 -13.19 -8.83 -9.87
C ILE A 209 -12.91 -10.32 -9.60
N THR A 210 -12.91 -10.70 -8.32
CA THR A 210 -12.72 -12.10 -7.94
C THR A 210 -13.99 -12.92 -8.17
N PRO A 211 -13.91 -14.25 -8.35
CA PRO A 211 -15.08 -15.09 -8.68
C PRO A 211 -16.24 -14.95 -7.69
N ASP A 212 -15.95 -14.77 -6.41
CA ASP A 212 -16.93 -14.54 -5.33
C ASP A 212 -17.57 -13.15 -5.39
N GLN A 213 -17.05 -12.20 -6.18
CA GLN A 213 -17.55 -10.84 -6.32
C GLN A 213 -18.21 -10.55 -7.68
N ILE A 214 -18.41 -11.56 -8.53
CA ILE A 214 -19.04 -11.39 -9.86
C ILE A 214 -20.46 -10.85 -9.71
N GLY A 215 -21.25 -11.35 -8.76
CA GLY A 215 -22.61 -10.88 -8.48
C GLY A 215 -22.62 -9.39 -8.15
N PHE A 216 -21.78 -8.97 -7.20
CA PHE A 216 -21.63 -7.56 -6.82
C PHE A 216 -21.18 -6.68 -7.99
N ALA A 217 -20.22 -7.10 -8.78
CA ALA A 217 -19.78 -6.35 -9.95
C ALA A 217 -20.88 -6.22 -11.02
N ASN A 218 -21.72 -7.23 -11.21
CA ASN A 218 -22.84 -7.18 -12.14
C ASN A 218 -23.95 -6.22 -11.67
N GLU A 219 -24.19 -6.13 -10.36
CA GLU A 219 -25.09 -5.12 -9.79
C GLU A 219 -24.60 -3.70 -10.07
N LEU A 220 -23.31 -3.44 -9.90
CA LEU A 220 -22.71 -2.15 -10.22
C LEU A 220 -22.84 -1.82 -11.71
N LYS A 221 -22.54 -2.77 -12.60
CA LYS A 221 -22.67 -2.59 -14.05
C LYS A 221 -24.11 -2.30 -14.47
N ARG A 222 -25.09 -2.97 -13.85
CA ARG A 222 -26.51 -2.69 -14.11
C ARG A 222 -26.87 -1.26 -13.68
N LYS A 223 -26.47 -0.84 -12.47
CA LYS A 223 -26.68 0.52 -11.98
C LYS A 223 -26.08 1.59 -12.91
N ILE A 224 -24.87 1.36 -13.39
CA ILE A 224 -24.22 2.23 -14.36
C ILE A 224 -25.00 2.28 -15.68
N ALA A 225 -25.53 1.14 -16.14
CA ALA A 225 -26.31 1.05 -17.37
C ALA A 225 -27.66 1.76 -17.23
N ASP A 226 -28.37 1.56 -16.11
CA ASP A 226 -29.63 2.22 -15.81
C ASP A 226 -29.51 3.75 -15.75
N ALA A 227 -28.34 4.25 -15.33
CA ALA A 227 -27.98 5.66 -15.34
C ALA A 227 -27.50 6.18 -16.72
N GLY A 228 -27.31 5.32 -17.73
CA GLY A 228 -26.82 5.70 -19.06
C GLY A 228 -25.34 6.11 -19.08
N LEU A 229 -24.54 5.66 -18.10
CA LEU A 229 -23.17 6.14 -17.87
C LEU A 229 -22.07 5.12 -18.26
N GLN A 230 -22.39 4.11 -19.09
CA GLN A 230 -21.45 3.02 -19.44
C GLN A 230 -20.16 3.51 -20.11
N SER A 231 -20.22 4.62 -20.85
CA SER A 231 -19.04 5.24 -21.49
C SER A 231 -18.24 6.13 -20.52
N ARG A 232 -18.80 6.50 -19.37
CA ARG A 232 -18.23 7.47 -18.43
C ARG A 232 -17.90 6.91 -17.04
N ILE A 233 -18.33 5.67 -16.73
CA ILE A 233 -17.90 4.90 -15.55
C ILE A 233 -17.30 3.60 -16.05
N VAL A 234 -15.98 3.53 -16.07
CA VAL A 234 -15.23 2.44 -16.67
C VAL A 234 -14.68 1.53 -15.57
N ILE A 235 -14.99 0.24 -15.62
CA ILE A 235 -14.41 -0.80 -14.76
C ILE A 235 -13.37 -1.55 -15.60
N THR A 236 -12.09 -1.34 -15.33
CA THR A 236 -10.99 -1.89 -16.15
C THR A 236 -10.73 -3.37 -15.87
N GLY A 237 -11.13 -3.88 -14.70
CA GLY A 237 -10.65 -5.15 -14.20
C GLY A 237 -9.21 -5.07 -13.67
N GLU A 238 -8.54 -6.21 -13.58
CA GLU A 238 -7.13 -6.29 -13.17
C GLU A 238 -6.23 -5.80 -14.29
N LEU A 239 -5.30 -4.93 -13.95
CA LEU A 239 -4.32 -4.38 -14.87
C LEU A 239 -2.89 -4.72 -14.42
N PRO A 240 -1.93 -4.83 -15.37
CA PRO A 240 -0.52 -4.85 -15.03
C PRO A 240 -0.12 -3.62 -14.23
N ILE A 241 0.89 -3.75 -13.37
CA ILE A 241 1.29 -2.68 -12.46
C ILE A 241 1.65 -1.37 -13.18
N ASP A 242 2.31 -1.46 -14.33
CA ASP A 242 2.70 -0.30 -15.14
C ASP A 242 1.47 0.47 -15.66
N GLU A 243 0.38 -0.24 -15.98
CA GLU A 243 -0.88 0.38 -16.37
C GLU A 243 -1.60 1.02 -15.17
N VAL A 244 -1.53 0.39 -13.98
CA VAL A 244 -2.06 0.99 -12.75
C VAL A 244 -1.35 2.31 -12.46
N GLU A 245 -0.03 2.37 -12.61
CA GLU A 245 0.76 3.60 -12.45
C GLU A 245 0.36 4.69 -13.45
N ARG A 246 0.18 4.30 -14.72
CA ARG A 246 -0.32 5.24 -15.74
C ARG A 246 -1.68 5.80 -15.36
N TRP A 247 -2.57 4.98 -14.80
CA TRP A 247 -3.86 5.44 -14.33
C TRP A 247 -3.76 6.44 -13.18
N TYR A 248 -2.90 6.22 -12.18
CA TYR A 248 -2.66 7.22 -11.14
C TYR A 248 -2.22 8.57 -11.71
N ARG A 249 -1.34 8.57 -12.69
CA ARG A 249 -0.85 9.81 -13.35
C ARG A 249 -1.96 10.56 -14.11
N ARG A 250 -3.01 9.87 -14.57
CA ARG A 250 -4.16 10.43 -15.29
C ARG A 250 -5.19 11.07 -14.36
N LEU A 251 -5.19 10.71 -13.07
CA LEU A 251 -6.21 11.16 -12.14
C LEU A 251 -6.05 12.63 -11.73
N THR A 252 -7.14 13.39 -11.82
CA THR A 252 -7.28 14.68 -11.16
C THR A 252 -7.74 14.52 -9.72
N ILE A 253 -8.69 13.59 -9.50
CA ILE A 253 -9.25 13.28 -8.18
C ILE A 253 -9.14 11.78 -7.92
N TYR A 254 -8.80 11.39 -6.72
CA TYR A 254 -8.83 10.02 -6.25
C TYR A 254 -9.81 9.87 -5.09
N ALA A 255 -10.78 8.97 -5.24
CA ALA A 255 -11.76 8.62 -4.22
C ALA A 255 -11.33 7.32 -3.51
N PHE A 256 -10.93 7.42 -2.26
CA PHE A 256 -10.67 6.27 -1.41
C PHE A 256 -11.89 5.96 -0.57
N THR A 257 -12.65 4.95 -0.96
CA THR A 257 -13.99 4.67 -0.45
C THR A 257 -14.06 3.46 0.49
N SER A 258 -12.91 2.91 0.90
CA SER A 258 -12.84 1.69 1.71
C SER A 258 -13.61 1.81 3.02
N ARG A 259 -14.42 0.79 3.36
CA ARG A 259 -15.08 0.67 4.66
C ARG A 259 -14.13 0.21 5.76
N SER A 260 -13.12 -0.55 5.37
CA SER A 260 -12.06 -1.00 6.30
C SER A 260 -10.78 -1.31 5.54
N GLU A 261 -9.64 -0.91 6.11
CA GLU A 261 -8.32 -1.07 5.48
C GLU A 261 -7.24 -1.27 6.55
N GLY A 262 -6.13 -1.88 6.18
CA GLY A 262 -4.94 -1.94 7.05
C GLY A 262 -4.20 -0.60 7.08
N PHE A 263 -3.69 -0.17 5.96
CA PHE A 263 -3.03 1.13 5.77
C PHE A 263 -3.70 1.94 4.67
N GLY A 264 -3.83 1.38 3.46
CA GLY A 264 -4.36 2.07 2.30
C GLY A 264 -3.25 2.69 1.44
N LEU A 265 -2.35 1.87 0.90
CA LEU A 265 -1.25 2.33 0.04
C LEU A 265 -1.74 3.18 -1.13
N THR A 266 -2.91 2.87 -1.66
CA THR A 266 -3.53 3.62 -2.76
C THR A 266 -3.74 5.11 -2.45
N LEU A 267 -3.83 5.50 -1.16
CA LEU A 267 -3.84 6.90 -0.73
C LEU A 267 -2.52 7.59 -1.09
N ILE A 268 -1.40 7.05 -0.61
CA ILE A 268 -0.08 7.66 -0.83
C ILE A 268 0.38 7.51 -2.28
N GLU A 269 -0.07 6.48 -3.01
CA GLU A 269 0.16 6.33 -4.45
C GLU A 269 -0.54 7.45 -5.23
N ALA A 270 -1.82 7.71 -4.96
CA ALA A 270 -2.59 8.78 -5.58
C ALA A 270 -2.04 10.18 -5.23
N MET A 271 -1.72 10.42 -3.95
CA MET A 271 -1.07 11.65 -3.51
C MET A 271 0.27 11.86 -4.19
N SER A 272 1.08 10.81 -4.29
CA SER A 272 2.36 10.86 -4.99
C SER A 272 2.21 11.24 -6.45
N ALA A 273 1.15 10.79 -7.12
CA ALA A 273 0.82 11.18 -8.48
C ALA A 273 0.17 12.57 -8.58
N GLY A 274 0.00 13.29 -7.46
CA GLY A 274 -0.54 14.64 -7.42
C GLY A 274 -2.06 14.69 -7.70
N ALA A 275 -2.82 13.67 -7.33
CA ALA A 275 -4.27 13.69 -7.36
C ALA A 275 -4.82 14.31 -6.06
N ALA A 276 -5.91 15.10 -6.16
CA ALA A 276 -6.68 15.51 -4.99
C ALA A 276 -7.40 14.32 -4.38
N LEU A 277 -7.50 14.25 -3.05
CA LEU A 277 -8.13 13.11 -2.39
C LEU A 277 -9.47 13.46 -1.76
N VAL A 278 -10.42 12.52 -1.92
CA VAL A 278 -11.55 12.38 -0.99
C VAL A 278 -11.50 10.96 -0.44
N ALA A 279 -11.40 10.83 0.88
CA ALA A 279 -11.16 9.53 1.50
C ALA A 279 -12.11 9.27 2.68
N THR A 280 -12.58 8.04 2.78
CA THR A 280 -13.23 7.56 4.00
C THR A 280 -12.21 7.45 5.13
N ARG A 281 -12.66 7.65 6.40
CA ARG A 281 -11.83 7.49 7.61
C ARG A 281 -11.52 6.02 7.88
N ALA A 282 -10.81 5.39 6.94
CA ALA A 282 -10.38 3.99 7.03
C ALA A 282 -8.87 3.87 6.84
N GLY A 283 -8.27 2.85 7.43
CA GLY A 283 -6.83 2.63 7.35
C GLY A 283 -6.02 3.76 7.98
N ALA A 284 -5.06 4.29 7.25
CA ALA A 284 -4.22 5.40 7.67
C ALA A 284 -4.71 6.77 7.13
N ALA A 285 -5.94 6.87 6.59
CA ALA A 285 -6.42 8.09 5.94
C ALA A 285 -6.27 9.34 6.83
N GLU A 286 -6.62 9.25 8.13
CA GLU A 286 -6.53 10.38 9.06
C GLU A 286 -5.08 10.80 9.41
N ILE A 287 -4.11 9.93 9.18
CA ILE A 287 -2.68 10.23 9.37
C ILE A 287 -2.07 10.82 8.08
N VAL A 288 -2.51 10.27 6.95
CA VAL A 288 -1.96 10.59 5.63
C VAL A 288 -2.52 11.93 5.14
N ILE A 289 -3.83 12.17 5.30
CA ILE A 289 -4.54 13.35 4.79
C ILE A 289 -4.53 14.45 5.85
N GLU A 290 -4.19 15.65 5.42
CA GLU A 290 -4.44 16.89 6.14
C GLU A 290 -5.72 17.51 5.60
N GLU A 291 -6.76 17.51 6.45
CA GLU A 291 -8.13 17.88 6.11
C GLU A 291 -8.20 19.27 5.47
N GLY A 292 -8.82 19.36 4.30
CA GLY A 292 -8.98 20.61 3.54
C GLY A 292 -7.73 21.10 2.81
N VAL A 293 -6.54 20.51 3.08
CA VAL A 293 -5.26 20.93 2.48
C VAL A 293 -4.79 19.91 1.44
N THR A 294 -4.70 18.64 1.83
CA THR A 294 -4.21 17.57 0.96
C THR A 294 -5.31 16.59 0.54
N GLY A 295 -6.51 16.79 1.03
CA GLY A 295 -7.69 16.00 0.75
C GLY A 295 -8.80 16.25 1.76
N ASN A 296 -9.96 15.64 1.53
CA ASN A 296 -11.12 15.70 2.41
C ASN A 296 -11.43 14.30 2.98
N LEU A 297 -11.78 14.25 4.27
CA LEU A 297 -12.13 13.01 4.97
C LEU A 297 -13.65 12.91 5.18
N VAL A 298 -14.22 11.75 4.89
CA VAL A 298 -15.65 11.48 5.06
C VAL A 298 -15.87 10.23 5.91
N PRO A 299 -17.05 10.07 6.55
CA PRO A 299 -17.37 8.86 7.28
C PRO A 299 -17.36 7.61 6.37
N THR A 300 -16.98 6.45 6.93
CA THR A 300 -17.03 5.17 6.21
C THR A 300 -18.48 4.76 5.92
N GLY A 301 -18.77 4.33 4.68
CA GLY A 301 -20.10 3.85 4.30
C GLY A 301 -21.09 4.94 3.96
N ASP A 302 -20.71 6.21 4.01
CA ASP A 302 -21.58 7.36 3.74
C ASP A 302 -21.40 7.86 2.30
N ALA A 303 -22.29 7.43 1.39
CA ALA A 303 -22.26 7.84 -0.02
C ALA A 303 -22.63 9.32 -0.20
N ALA A 304 -23.52 9.86 0.65
CA ALA A 304 -23.94 11.26 0.55
C ALA A 304 -22.79 12.19 0.95
N ALA A 305 -22.09 11.89 2.05
CA ALA A 305 -20.90 12.64 2.46
C ALA A 305 -19.79 12.55 1.39
N LEU A 306 -19.60 11.39 0.76
CA LEU A 306 -18.66 11.22 -0.34
C LEU A 306 -19.02 12.13 -1.54
N THR A 307 -20.29 12.14 -1.95
CA THR A 307 -20.79 12.98 -3.05
C THR A 307 -20.57 14.46 -2.75
N LEU A 308 -20.94 14.90 -1.54
CA LEU A 308 -20.78 16.30 -1.11
C LEU A 308 -19.31 16.74 -1.08
N ALA A 309 -18.39 15.84 -0.70
CA ALA A 309 -16.96 16.15 -0.66
C ALA A 309 -16.29 16.14 -2.04
N LEU A 310 -16.79 15.34 -2.98
CA LEU A 310 -16.29 15.27 -4.36
C LEU A 310 -16.77 16.44 -5.21
N GLU A 311 -17.99 16.90 -5.01
CA GLU A 311 -18.62 17.91 -5.87
C GLU A 311 -17.81 19.22 -6.00
N PRO A 312 -17.30 19.86 -4.93
CA PRO A 312 -16.49 21.06 -5.04
C PRO A 312 -15.26 20.89 -5.91
N LEU A 313 -14.58 19.73 -5.81
CA LEU A 313 -13.39 19.40 -6.59
C LEU A 313 -13.71 19.15 -8.07
N MET A 314 -14.88 18.60 -8.36
CA MET A 314 -15.34 18.44 -9.75
C MET A 314 -15.84 19.76 -10.35
N ARG A 315 -16.33 20.68 -9.54
CA ARG A 315 -16.74 22.01 -9.96
C ARG A 315 -15.55 22.89 -10.31
N ASP A 316 -14.45 22.74 -9.56
CA ASP A 316 -13.22 23.51 -9.73
C ASP A 316 -12.01 22.54 -9.87
N PRO A 317 -11.69 22.05 -11.08
CA PRO A 317 -10.56 21.19 -11.33
C PRO A 317 -9.19 21.83 -11.06
N ASP A 318 -9.10 23.17 -11.11
CA ASP A 318 -7.86 23.88 -10.81
C ASP A 318 -7.59 23.85 -9.29
N ALA A 319 -8.61 24.05 -8.47
CA ALA A 319 -8.51 23.85 -7.02
C ALA A 319 -8.16 22.40 -6.66
N ALA A 320 -8.75 21.43 -7.37
CA ALA A 320 -8.38 20.01 -7.21
C ALA A 320 -6.90 19.77 -7.55
N THR A 321 -6.39 20.38 -8.63
CA THR A 321 -4.98 20.28 -9.02
C THR A 321 -4.06 20.90 -7.98
N ALA A 322 -4.41 22.05 -7.42
CA ALA A 322 -3.66 22.69 -6.34
C ALA A 322 -3.62 21.82 -5.08
N MET A 323 -4.75 21.25 -4.65
CA MET A 323 -4.83 20.28 -3.54
C MET A 323 -3.94 19.07 -3.79
N GLY A 324 -3.93 18.53 -5.02
CA GLY A 324 -3.07 17.42 -5.42
C GLY A 324 -1.58 17.74 -5.34
N ALA A 325 -1.18 18.97 -5.62
CA ALA A 325 0.20 19.42 -5.46
C ALA A 325 0.63 19.45 -3.98
N TYR A 326 -0.21 19.94 -3.07
CA TYR A 326 0.03 19.86 -1.62
C TYR A 326 0.07 18.41 -1.13
N ALA A 327 -0.83 17.57 -1.65
CA ALA A 327 -0.84 16.14 -1.34
C ALA A 327 0.49 15.46 -1.71
N ARG A 328 1.02 15.74 -2.91
CA ARG A 328 2.33 15.23 -3.33
C ARG A 328 3.46 15.73 -2.42
N GLN A 329 3.50 17.01 -2.11
CA GLN A 329 4.54 17.57 -1.23
C GLN A 329 4.55 16.84 0.12
N ARG A 330 3.39 16.61 0.73
CA ARG A 330 3.27 15.85 1.98
C ARG A 330 3.80 14.43 1.86
N VAL A 331 3.59 13.75 0.72
CA VAL A 331 4.15 12.41 0.49
C VAL A 331 5.67 12.45 0.37
N LEU A 332 6.23 13.41 -0.36
CA LEU A 332 7.68 13.59 -0.47
C LEU A 332 8.33 13.79 0.91
N ASP A 333 7.69 14.57 1.76
CA ASP A 333 8.22 14.92 3.09
C ASP A 333 8.11 13.75 4.09
N ARG A 334 7.03 12.97 4.05
CA ARG A 334 6.67 12.05 5.14
C ARG A 334 6.43 10.60 4.76
N PHE A 335 6.04 10.33 3.52
CA PHE A 335 5.56 9.01 3.09
C PHE A 335 6.33 8.48 1.88
N SER A 336 7.58 8.93 1.68
CA SER A 336 8.47 8.35 0.69
C SER A 336 8.98 6.99 1.14
N LEU A 337 9.32 6.13 0.19
CA LEU A 337 9.92 4.83 0.46
C LEU A 337 11.24 4.94 1.25
N ASP A 338 11.99 6.01 1.01
CA ASP A 338 13.22 6.30 1.76
C ASP A 338 12.93 6.69 3.22
N ALA A 339 11.81 7.36 3.49
CA ALA A 339 11.39 7.67 4.86
C ALA A 339 11.01 6.39 5.62
N GLU A 340 10.25 5.48 5.00
CA GLU A 340 9.95 4.15 5.58
C GLU A 340 11.24 3.37 5.85
N ALA A 341 12.13 3.28 4.88
CA ALA A 341 13.40 2.55 5.02
C ALA A 341 14.26 3.11 6.14
N ARG A 342 14.39 4.45 6.28
CA ARG A 342 15.12 5.09 7.39
C ARG A 342 14.47 4.76 8.75
N GLY A 343 13.15 4.85 8.87
CA GLY A 343 12.44 4.51 10.10
C GLY A 343 12.64 3.05 10.53
N ILE A 344 12.58 2.11 9.58
CA ILE A 344 12.88 0.69 9.83
C ILE A 344 14.36 0.51 10.22
N ALA A 345 15.27 1.18 9.52
CA ALA A 345 16.72 1.10 9.79
C ALA A 345 17.08 1.56 11.21
N GLU A 346 16.39 2.55 11.76
CA GLU A 346 16.59 2.96 13.16
C GLU A 346 16.23 1.86 14.16
N VAL A 347 15.18 1.09 13.89
CA VAL A 347 14.80 -0.07 14.71
C VAL A 347 15.86 -1.16 14.59
N TYR A 348 16.40 -1.41 13.38
CA TYR A 348 17.45 -2.40 13.17
C TYR A 348 18.75 -2.04 13.93
N ARG A 349 19.18 -0.77 13.87
CA ARG A 349 20.40 -0.33 14.59
C ARG A 349 20.28 -0.52 16.10
N ARG A 350 19.09 -0.46 16.67
CA ARG A 350 18.86 -0.73 18.10
C ARG A 350 18.90 -2.22 18.44
N LEU A 351 18.75 -3.10 17.47
CA LEU A 351 18.76 -4.56 17.66
C LEU A 351 20.14 -5.18 17.43
N LEU A 352 21.00 -4.56 16.62
CA LEU A 352 22.36 -4.98 16.29
C LEU A 352 23.36 -4.46 17.29
#